data_219932e91cfd414e546f12aacf786ae3
#
_entry.id   219932e91cfd414e546f12aacf786ae3
#
_cell.length_a   1.000
_cell.length_b   1.000
_cell.length_c   1.000
_cell.angle_alpha   90.00
_cell.angle_beta   90.00
_cell.angle_gamma   90.00
#
_symmetry.space_group_name_H-M   'P 1'
#
loop_
_entity.id
_entity.type
_entity.pdbx_description
1 polymer ?
#
loop_
_entity_poly.entity_id
_entity_poly.type
_entity_poly.pdbx_seq_one_letter_code
_entity_poly.pdbx_strand_id
1 'polypeptide(L)'
;MATTETIKQRTLVCDVYMEVEEFLRNKSNELSENLKNAAVDNADKEALSDIVKDGELSLALLRLANNIQAEHVKYLKDTVRISQAILNNHK
;
A
#
# COMPACT_ATOMS: atom_id res chain seq x y z
N MET A 1 -26.97 12.66 5.28
CA MET A 1 -26.25 13.95 5.31
C MET A 1 -24.86 13.73 5.87
N ALA A 2 -23.83 14.21 5.18
CA ALA A 2 -22.46 14.08 5.66
C ALA A 2 -22.23 15.00 6.85
N THR A 3 -21.62 14.49 7.90
CA THR A 3 -21.37 15.18 9.16
C THR A 3 -19.88 15.13 9.50
N THR A 4 -19.45 15.87 10.53
CA THR A 4 -18.09 15.79 11.04
C THR A 4 -17.74 14.37 11.51
N GLU A 5 -18.71 13.62 12.03
CA GLU A 5 -18.53 12.22 12.40
C GLU A 5 -18.23 11.35 11.17
N THR A 6 -18.92 11.59 10.06
CA THR A 6 -18.63 10.91 8.78
C THR A 6 -17.20 11.16 8.34
N ILE A 7 -16.73 12.42 8.42
CA ILE A 7 -15.35 12.78 8.06
C ILE A 7 -14.35 12.06 8.97
N LYS A 8 -14.62 12.02 10.27
CA LYS A 8 -13.76 11.32 11.23
C LYS A 8 -13.62 9.84 10.88
N GLN A 9 -14.73 9.16 10.55
CA GLN A 9 -14.72 7.76 10.14
C GLN A 9 -13.92 7.57 8.84
N ARG A 10 -14.08 8.47 7.88
CA ARG A 10 -13.36 8.41 6.60
C ARG A 10 -11.85 8.62 6.77
N THR A 11 -11.44 9.49 7.67
CA THR A 11 -10.01 9.67 7.95
C THR A 11 -9.40 8.43 8.60
N LEU A 12 -10.16 7.72 9.45
CA LEU A 12 -9.71 6.43 10.00
C LEU A 12 -9.51 5.38 8.91
N VAL A 13 -10.39 5.35 7.91
CA VAL A 13 -10.25 4.44 6.76
C VAL A 13 -8.98 4.80 5.96
N CYS A 14 -8.70 6.09 5.77
CA CYS A 14 -7.46 6.52 5.12
C CYS A 14 -6.21 6.02 5.87
N ASP A 15 -6.23 6.07 7.19
CA ASP A 15 -5.14 5.56 8.02
C ASP A 15 -4.94 4.06 7.81
N VAL A 16 -6.00 3.29 7.70
CA VAL A 16 -5.93 1.85 7.40
C VAL A 16 -5.29 1.61 6.03
N TYR A 17 -5.68 2.36 5.01
CA TYR A 17 -5.05 2.27 3.68
C TYR A 17 -3.54 2.49 3.76
N MET A 18 -3.12 3.52 4.50
CA MET A 18 -1.70 3.85 4.66
C MET A 18 -0.93 2.73 5.37
N GLU A 19 -1.51 2.17 6.43
CA GLU A 19 -0.90 1.07 7.19
C GLU A 19 -0.74 -0.19 6.33
N VAL A 20 -1.76 -0.55 5.55
CA VAL A 20 -1.72 -1.71 4.67
C VAL A 20 -0.66 -1.51 3.58
N GLU A 21 -0.64 -0.34 2.96
CA GLU A 21 0.36 -0.01 1.93
C GLU A 21 1.78 -0.12 2.48
N GLU A 22 2.03 0.46 3.64
CA GLU A 22 3.34 0.43 4.29
C GLU A 22 3.76 -1.00 4.60
N PHE A 23 2.86 -1.81 5.14
CA PHE A 23 3.12 -3.22 5.42
C PHE A 23 3.54 -3.97 4.16
N LEU A 24 2.81 -3.79 3.06
CA LEU A 24 3.11 -4.46 1.80
C LEU A 24 4.46 -4.04 1.23
N ARG A 25 4.78 -2.75 1.27
CA ARG A 25 6.06 -2.23 0.79
C ARG A 25 7.22 -2.71 1.65
N ASN A 26 7.05 -2.76 2.96
CA ASN A 26 8.08 -3.27 3.88
C ASN A 26 8.35 -4.75 3.63
N LYS A 27 7.32 -5.56 3.40
CA LYS A 27 7.47 -6.98 3.05
C LYS A 27 8.19 -7.16 1.72
N SER A 28 7.85 -6.35 0.73
CA SER A 28 8.55 -6.36 -0.57
C SER A 28 10.04 -6.00 -0.40
N ASN A 29 10.34 -5.00 0.43
CA ASN A 29 11.72 -4.60 0.70
C ASN A 29 12.52 -5.69 1.40
N GLU A 30 11.91 -6.39 2.37
CA GLU A 30 12.56 -7.54 3.03
C GLU A 30 12.93 -8.63 2.02
N LEU A 31 12.00 -8.96 1.12
CA LEU A 31 12.25 -9.97 0.08
C LEU A 31 13.34 -9.50 -0.89
N SER A 32 13.37 -8.23 -1.25
CA SER A 32 14.40 -7.67 -2.11
C SER A 32 15.79 -7.73 -1.47
N GLU A 33 15.88 -7.47 -0.16
CA GLU A 33 17.14 -7.60 0.57
C GLU A 33 17.60 -9.07 0.62
N ASN A 34 16.68 -10.01 0.82
CA ASN A 34 16.99 -11.43 0.76
C ASN A 34 17.53 -11.84 -0.59
N LEU A 35 16.97 -11.29 -1.69
CA LEU A 35 17.43 -11.53 -3.04
C LEU A 35 18.86 -11.04 -3.24
N LYS A 36 19.19 -9.84 -2.77
CA LYS A 36 20.55 -9.29 -2.85
C LYS A 36 21.54 -10.17 -2.12
N ASN A 37 21.17 -10.66 -0.93
CA ASN A 37 22.02 -11.51 -0.13
C ASN A 37 22.21 -12.90 -0.74
N ALA A 38 21.17 -13.44 -1.38
CA ALA A 38 21.21 -14.74 -2.03
C ALA A 38 21.97 -14.74 -3.35
N ALA A 39 22.05 -13.60 -4.03
CA ALA A 39 22.66 -13.47 -5.36
C ALA A 39 24.18 -13.37 -5.32
N VAL A 40 24.80 -13.48 -4.14
CA VAL A 40 26.21 -13.08 -3.98
C VAL A 40 27.19 -14.07 -4.57
N ASP A 41 26.96 -15.39 -4.57
CA ASP A 41 27.92 -16.36 -5.10
C ASP A 41 27.29 -17.69 -5.49
N ASN A 42 27.67 -18.24 -6.65
CA ASN A 42 27.47 -19.64 -7.05
C ASN A 42 26.08 -20.21 -6.74
N ALA A 43 25.04 -19.48 -7.11
CA ALA A 43 23.68 -19.96 -6.94
C ALA A 43 23.46 -21.23 -7.77
N ASP A 44 23.13 -22.33 -7.10
CA ASP A 44 22.74 -23.56 -7.76
C ASP A 44 21.28 -23.45 -8.26
N LYS A 45 20.78 -24.49 -8.89
CA LYS A 45 19.44 -24.51 -9.45
C LYS A 45 18.36 -24.27 -8.40
N GLU A 46 18.53 -24.82 -7.20
CA GLU A 46 17.59 -24.66 -6.11
C GLU A 46 17.58 -23.21 -5.59
N ALA A 47 18.76 -22.62 -5.39
CA ALA A 47 18.87 -21.23 -4.99
C ALA A 47 18.27 -20.29 -6.03
N LEU A 48 18.50 -20.54 -7.32
CA LEU A 48 17.89 -19.75 -8.40
C LEU A 48 16.38 -19.86 -8.41
N SER A 49 15.84 -21.06 -8.15
CA SER A 49 14.39 -21.27 -8.04
C SER A 49 13.79 -20.44 -6.92
N ASP A 50 14.45 -20.41 -5.75
CA ASP A 50 14.01 -19.61 -4.59
C ASP A 50 14.08 -18.11 -4.90
N ILE A 51 15.13 -17.66 -5.60
CA ILE A 51 15.26 -16.27 -6.02
C ILE A 51 14.09 -15.87 -6.92
N VAL A 52 13.72 -16.71 -7.88
CA VAL A 52 12.59 -16.46 -8.78
C VAL A 52 11.28 -16.34 -7.99
N LYS A 53 11.03 -17.27 -7.06
CA LYS A 53 9.82 -17.26 -6.22
C LYS A 53 9.73 -16.00 -5.37
N ASP A 54 10.81 -15.64 -4.70
CA ASP A 54 10.86 -14.45 -3.84
C ASP A 54 10.71 -13.16 -4.67
N GLY A 55 11.32 -13.13 -5.85
CA GLY A 55 11.17 -12.02 -6.78
C GLY A 55 9.75 -11.85 -7.27
N GLU A 56 9.09 -12.93 -7.64
CA GLU A 56 7.69 -12.91 -8.06
C GLU A 56 6.78 -12.45 -6.92
N LEU A 57 7.02 -12.93 -5.70
CA LEU A 57 6.26 -12.51 -4.53
C LEU A 57 6.47 -11.02 -4.24
N SER A 58 7.71 -10.54 -4.31
CA SER A 58 8.02 -9.12 -4.13
C SER A 58 7.27 -8.25 -5.14
N LEU A 59 7.27 -8.67 -6.42
CA LEU A 59 6.53 -7.96 -7.48
C LEU A 59 5.03 -7.94 -7.20
N ALA A 60 4.47 -9.08 -6.76
CA ALA A 60 3.05 -9.18 -6.43
C ALA A 60 2.68 -8.23 -5.29
N LEU A 61 3.52 -8.15 -4.26
CA LEU A 61 3.31 -7.25 -3.12
C LEU A 61 3.36 -5.79 -3.55
N LEU A 62 4.30 -5.42 -4.43
CA LEU A 62 4.39 -4.04 -4.95
C LEU A 62 3.19 -3.67 -5.80
N ARG A 63 2.70 -4.59 -6.65
CA ARG A 63 1.49 -4.37 -7.45
C ARG A 63 0.28 -4.18 -6.55
N LEU A 64 0.17 -5.00 -5.51
CA LEU A 64 -0.93 -4.87 -4.54
C LEU A 64 -0.83 -3.54 -3.79
N ALA A 65 0.36 -3.14 -3.35
CA ALA A 65 0.58 -1.85 -2.70
C ALA A 65 0.18 -0.69 -3.62
N ASN A 66 0.52 -0.75 -4.91
CA ASN A 66 0.14 0.27 -5.88
C ASN A 66 -1.37 0.33 -6.08
N ASN A 67 -2.06 -0.82 -6.09
CA ASN A 67 -3.51 -0.87 -6.19
C ASN A 67 -4.18 -0.27 -4.95
N ILE A 68 -3.65 -0.57 -3.76
CA ILE A 68 -4.12 0.01 -2.49
C ILE A 68 -3.93 1.53 -2.51
N GLN A 69 -2.78 2.00 -2.97
CA GLN A 69 -2.51 3.43 -3.09
C GLN A 69 -3.50 4.12 -4.02
N ALA A 70 -3.81 3.52 -5.17
CA ALA A 70 -4.78 4.07 -6.12
C ALA A 70 -6.17 4.17 -5.49
N GLU A 71 -6.60 3.16 -4.75
CA GLU A 71 -7.89 3.19 -4.04
C GLU A 71 -7.88 4.25 -2.92
N HIS A 72 -6.77 4.37 -2.20
CA HIS A 72 -6.60 5.38 -1.17
C HIS A 72 -6.73 6.80 -1.76
N VAL A 73 -6.07 7.05 -2.90
CA VAL A 73 -6.15 8.35 -3.58
C VAL A 73 -7.60 8.70 -3.93
N LYS A 74 -8.35 7.76 -4.50
CA LYS A 74 -9.77 7.95 -4.84
C LYS A 74 -10.59 8.27 -3.60
N TYR A 75 -10.40 7.49 -2.55
CA TYR A 75 -11.13 7.65 -1.29
C TYR A 75 -10.81 9.00 -0.64
N LEU A 76 -9.55 9.39 -0.65
CA LEU A 76 -9.11 10.67 -0.09
C LEU A 76 -9.69 11.85 -0.88
N LYS A 77 -9.71 11.78 -2.21
CA LYS A 77 -10.33 12.80 -3.06
C LYS A 77 -11.81 12.96 -2.74
N ASP A 78 -12.54 11.85 -2.56
CA ASP A 78 -13.94 11.89 -2.15
C ASP A 78 -14.10 12.52 -0.77
N THR A 79 -13.22 12.19 0.16
CA THR A 79 -13.27 12.75 1.52
C THR A 79 -13.04 14.26 1.49
N VAL A 80 -12.09 14.73 0.69
CA VAL A 80 -11.85 16.17 0.51
C VAL A 80 -13.08 16.85 -0.07
N ARG A 81 -13.70 16.27 -1.09
CA ARG A 81 -14.90 16.81 -1.72
C ARG A 81 -16.05 16.93 -0.73
N ILE A 82 -16.29 15.88 0.07
CA ILE A 82 -17.34 15.87 1.11
C ILE A 82 -17.05 16.93 2.16
N SER A 83 -15.79 17.04 2.58
CA SER A 83 -15.36 18.05 3.57
C SER A 83 -15.59 19.47 3.07
N GLN A 84 -15.28 19.73 1.80
CA GLN A 84 -15.52 21.03 1.16
C GLN A 84 -17.00 21.37 1.12
N ALA A 85 -17.85 20.37 0.82
CA ALA A 85 -19.30 20.58 0.80
C ALA A 85 -19.82 20.93 2.19
N ILE A 86 -19.33 20.28 3.25
CA ILE A 86 -19.67 20.61 4.62
C ILE A 86 -19.20 22.01 4.96
N LEU A 87 -17.96 22.34 4.64
CA LEU A 87 -17.37 23.66 4.90
C LEU A 87 -18.18 24.77 4.23
N ASN A 88 -18.59 24.57 2.98
CA ASN A 88 -19.36 25.56 2.21
C ASN A 88 -20.76 25.79 2.80
N ASN A 89 -21.31 24.82 3.50
CA ASN A 89 -22.61 24.92 4.19
C ASN A 89 -22.49 25.54 5.59
N HIS A 90 -21.28 25.67 6.12
CA HIS A 90 -21.00 26.34 7.38
C HIS A 90 -20.76 27.84 7.11
N LYS A 91 -21.80 28.64 7.24
CA LYS A 91 -21.67 30.10 7.15
C LYS A 91 -21.89 30.75 8.49
#